data_b5eba4c677d513aa03edee40b75d7848
#
_entry.id   b5eba4c677d513aa03edee40b75d7848
#
_cell.length_a   1.000
_cell.length_b   1.000
_cell.length_c   1.000
_cell.angle_alpha   90.00
_cell.angle_beta   90.00
_cell.angle_gamma   90.00
#
_symmetry.space_group_name_H-M   'P 1'
#
loop_
_entity.id
_entity.type
_entity.pdbx_description
1 polymer ?
#
loop_
_entity_poly.entity_id
_entity_poly.type
_entity_poly.pdbx_seq_one_letter_code
_entity_poly.pdbx_strand_id
1 'polypeptide(L)'
;TQYRDKNKSDKTISREMVRQRIVPGFCMGSVESYGYDKVAQHPHPMLDQFFFSFPENDVDVLIDDFKVPMKGDTLLHIPLGSNHGVEVLEPNHMHYIWIDFFLGQAGLDRLDSSHKPTGQMRSF
;
A
#
# COMPACT_ATOMS: atom_id res chain seq x y z
N THR A 1 13.43 1.24 3.38
CA THR A 1 13.25 2.16 4.52
C THR A 1 11.80 2.11 5.00
N GLN A 2 11.59 1.99 6.28
CA GLN A 2 10.25 2.10 6.85
C GLN A 2 9.72 3.52 6.76
N TYR A 3 8.41 3.65 6.63
CA TYR A 3 7.73 4.94 6.66
C TYR A 3 6.42 4.84 7.47
N ARG A 4 5.90 5.98 7.87
CA ARG A 4 4.59 6.09 8.53
C ARG A 4 3.55 6.64 7.56
N ASP A 5 2.35 6.09 7.69
CA ASP A 5 1.19 6.52 6.94
C ASP A 5 0.00 6.64 7.90
N LYS A 6 -0.64 7.80 7.91
CA LYS A 6 -1.76 8.10 8.80
C LYS A 6 -2.97 7.17 8.63
N ASN A 7 -3.06 6.48 7.49
CA ASN A 7 -4.16 5.57 7.19
C ASN A 7 -3.93 4.16 7.75
N LYS A 8 -2.77 3.92 8.37
CA LYS A 8 -2.37 2.61 8.88
C LYS A 8 -2.18 2.64 10.39
N SER A 9 -2.42 1.50 11.03
CA SER A 9 -2.17 1.34 12.46
C SER A 9 -0.67 1.22 12.76
N ASP A 10 -0.30 1.32 14.03
CA ASP A 10 1.07 1.10 14.47
C ASP A 10 1.52 -0.37 14.33
N LYS A 11 0.58 -1.31 14.18
CA LYS A 11 0.86 -2.72 13.90
C LYS A 11 1.38 -2.93 12.48
N THR A 12 0.95 -2.10 11.54
CA THR A 12 1.31 -2.24 10.14
C THR A 12 2.73 -1.76 9.90
N ILE A 13 3.55 -2.64 9.36
CA ILE A 13 4.92 -2.30 8.96
C ILE A 13 4.90 -1.93 7.47
N SER A 14 5.26 -0.71 7.17
CA SER A 14 5.33 -0.18 5.82
C SER A 14 6.77 0.13 5.44
N ARG A 15 7.19 -0.33 4.25
CA ARG A 15 8.55 -0.13 3.76
C ARG A 15 8.52 0.43 2.34
N GLU A 16 9.35 1.41 2.08
CA GLU A 16 9.64 1.84 0.71
C GLU A 16 10.77 0.99 0.15
N MET A 17 10.52 0.34 -0.97
CA MET A 17 11.49 -0.47 -1.71
C MET A 17 12.14 0.35 -2.82
N VAL A 18 11.33 1.08 -3.57
CA VAL A 18 11.79 2.06 -4.55
C VAL A 18 11.08 3.38 -4.21
N ARG A 19 11.84 4.33 -3.70
CA ARG A 19 11.30 5.64 -3.31
C ARG A 19 10.91 6.45 -4.54
N GLN A 20 9.95 7.34 -4.36
CA GLN A 20 9.64 8.34 -5.38
C GLN A 20 10.90 9.14 -5.71
N ARG A 21 11.02 9.56 -6.97
CA ARG A 21 12.18 10.30 -7.52
C ARG A 21 13.41 9.45 -7.87
N ILE A 22 13.45 8.16 -7.53
CA ILE A 22 14.51 7.25 -7.98
C ILE A 22 14.26 6.83 -9.43
N VAL A 23 13.02 6.40 -9.71
CA VAL A 23 12.58 6.08 -11.07
C VAL A 23 11.46 7.06 -11.44
N PRO A 24 11.58 7.80 -12.55
CA PRO A 24 10.55 8.77 -12.92
C PRO A 24 9.15 8.14 -13.01
N GLY A 25 8.17 8.73 -12.32
CA GLY A 25 6.78 8.30 -12.37
C GLY A 25 6.45 7.00 -11.66
N PHE A 26 7.36 6.47 -10.85
CA PHE A 26 7.20 5.14 -10.23
C PHE A 26 7.70 5.13 -8.79
N CYS A 27 6.97 4.44 -7.92
CA CYS A 27 7.49 4.04 -6.61
C CYS A 27 6.84 2.72 -6.18
N MET A 28 7.45 2.05 -5.22
CA MET A 28 7.03 0.74 -4.79
C MET A 28 7.41 0.51 -3.34
N GLY A 29 6.55 -0.19 -2.63
CA GLY A 29 6.83 -0.56 -1.25
C GLY A 29 6.06 -1.79 -0.82
N SER A 30 6.20 -2.16 0.43
CA SER A 30 5.49 -3.30 1.01
C SER A 30 4.75 -2.92 2.27
N VAL A 31 3.69 -3.67 2.53
CA VAL A 31 2.88 -3.56 3.74
C VAL A 31 2.76 -4.95 4.34
N GLU A 32 2.95 -5.03 5.66
CA GLU A 32 2.93 -6.30 6.38
C GLU A 32 2.31 -6.12 7.75
N SER A 33 1.40 -7.02 8.13
CA SER A 33 0.90 -7.14 9.50
C SER A 33 0.40 -8.55 9.78
N TYR A 34 0.21 -8.86 11.07
CA TYR A 34 -0.24 -10.16 11.54
C TYR A 34 -1.46 -9.99 12.44
N GLY A 35 -2.49 -10.83 12.23
CA GLY A 35 -3.75 -10.73 12.91
C GLY A 35 -4.61 -9.58 12.39
N TYR A 36 -5.65 -9.22 13.12
CA TYR A 36 -6.56 -8.15 12.71
C TYR A 36 -5.84 -6.82 12.53
N ASP A 37 -6.03 -6.22 11.36
CA ASP A 37 -5.52 -4.89 11.07
C ASP A 37 -6.32 -4.25 9.94
N LYS A 38 -6.14 -2.96 9.73
CA LYS A 38 -6.86 -2.20 8.72
C LYS A 38 -6.02 -1.05 8.19
N VAL A 39 -6.04 -0.89 6.88
CA VAL A 39 -5.63 0.34 6.20
C VAL A 39 -6.90 1.09 5.85
N ALA A 40 -7.09 2.27 6.44
CA ALA A 40 -8.29 3.06 6.19
C ALA A 40 -8.42 3.45 4.72
N GLN A 41 -9.66 3.46 4.23
CA GLN A 41 -9.91 3.87 2.84
C GLN A 41 -9.46 5.31 2.61
N HIS A 42 -8.74 5.51 1.52
CA HIS A 42 -8.22 6.80 1.11
C HIS A 42 -8.03 6.84 -0.41
N PRO A 43 -8.20 7.99 -1.05
CA PRO A 43 -8.00 8.12 -2.48
C PRO A 43 -6.56 8.49 -2.82
N HIS A 44 -6.13 8.07 -4.01
CA HIS A 44 -4.91 8.56 -4.65
C HIS A 44 -5.27 9.12 -6.04
N PRO A 45 -5.77 10.35 -6.11
CA PRO A 45 -6.36 10.86 -7.36
C PRO A 45 -5.36 11.02 -8.50
N MET A 46 -4.06 11.07 -8.20
CA MET A 46 -3.00 11.24 -9.20
C MET A 46 -2.14 9.99 -9.39
N LEU A 47 -2.59 8.85 -8.85
CA LEU A 47 -1.86 7.60 -8.90
C LEU A 47 -2.68 6.50 -9.54
N ASP A 48 -2.02 5.72 -10.40
CA ASP A 48 -2.51 4.41 -10.80
C ASP A 48 -1.75 3.36 -9.98
N GLN A 49 -2.46 2.41 -9.37
CA GLN A 49 -1.87 1.56 -8.35
C GLN A 49 -2.17 0.08 -8.60
N PHE A 50 -1.18 -0.75 -8.31
CA PHE A 50 -1.33 -2.20 -8.27
C PHE A 50 -0.95 -2.73 -6.90
N PHE A 51 -1.63 -3.77 -6.45
CA PHE A 51 -1.22 -4.58 -5.31
C PHE A 51 -0.81 -5.96 -5.80
N PHE A 52 0.36 -6.40 -5.38
CA PHE A 52 0.81 -7.78 -5.60
C PHE A 52 0.95 -8.48 -4.25
N SER A 53 0.16 -9.55 -4.05
CA SER A 53 0.15 -10.26 -2.78
C SER A 53 1.19 -11.37 -2.71
N PHE A 54 1.86 -11.47 -1.57
CA PHE A 54 2.71 -12.62 -1.26
C PHE A 54 1.86 -13.85 -0.94
N PRO A 55 2.44 -15.07 -0.98
CA PRO A 55 1.66 -16.31 -0.80
C PRO A 55 0.83 -16.39 0.48
N GLU A 56 1.31 -15.81 1.58
CA GLU A 56 0.63 -15.83 2.87
C GLU A 56 -0.42 -14.72 3.05
N ASN A 57 -0.53 -13.80 2.09
CA ASN A 57 -1.49 -12.70 2.17
C ASN A 57 -2.94 -13.22 2.02
N ASP A 58 -3.80 -12.81 2.92
CA ASP A 58 -5.23 -13.11 2.86
C ASP A 58 -6.01 -11.95 3.45
N VAL A 59 -6.44 -11.04 2.60
CA VAL A 59 -7.10 -9.80 3.00
C VAL A 59 -8.28 -9.50 2.11
N ASP A 60 -9.14 -8.60 2.57
CA ASP A 60 -10.15 -7.96 1.76
C ASP A 60 -9.69 -6.56 1.37
N VAL A 61 -9.69 -6.27 0.07
CA VAL A 61 -9.43 -4.93 -0.44
C VAL A 61 -10.76 -4.22 -0.61
N LEU A 62 -10.88 -3.08 0.03
CA LEU A 62 -12.07 -2.24 -0.03
C LEU A 62 -11.85 -1.21 -1.13
N ILE A 63 -12.66 -1.25 -2.18
CA ILE A 63 -12.57 -0.32 -3.31
C ILE A 63 -13.93 0.33 -3.47
N ASP A 64 -14.03 1.61 -3.13
CA ASP A 64 -15.29 2.34 -3.05
C ASP A 64 -16.30 1.57 -2.19
N ASP A 65 -17.40 1.08 -2.77
CA ASP A 65 -18.42 0.28 -2.07
C ASP A 65 -18.24 -1.23 -2.24
N PHE A 66 -17.14 -1.65 -2.89
CA PHE A 66 -16.88 -3.05 -3.17
C PHE A 66 -15.83 -3.64 -2.21
N LYS A 67 -15.99 -4.93 -1.95
CA LYS A 67 -15.02 -5.72 -1.20
C LYS A 67 -14.49 -6.82 -2.10
N VAL A 68 -13.17 -6.82 -2.33
CA VAL A 68 -12.50 -7.76 -3.23
C VAL A 68 -11.50 -8.59 -2.44
N PRO A 69 -11.66 -9.92 -2.38
CA PRO A 69 -10.66 -10.75 -1.71
C PRO A 69 -9.34 -10.75 -2.49
N MET A 70 -8.24 -10.59 -1.77
CA MET A 70 -6.88 -10.65 -2.32
C MET A 70 -6.08 -11.68 -1.53
N LYS A 71 -6.04 -12.90 -2.04
CA LYS A 71 -5.26 -14.00 -1.48
C LYS A 71 -3.90 -14.11 -2.16
N GLY A 72 -3.07 -15.06 -1.69
CA GLY A 72 -1.71 -15.22 -2.20
C GLY A 72 -1.61 -15.31 -3.73
N ASP A 73 -0.50 -14.81 -4.26
CA ASP A 73 -0.15 -14.82 -5.69
C ASP A 73 -1.17 -14.10 -6.59
N THR A 74 -1.74 -13.01 -6.08
CA THR A 74 -2.72 -12.20 -6.81
C THR A 74 -2.12 -10.84 -7.16
N LEU A 75 -2.32 -10.40 -8.39
CA LEU A 75 -2.07 -9.03 -8.83
C LEU A 75 -3.43 -8.33 -9.01
N LEU A 76 -3.63 -7.25 -8.27
CA LEU A 76 -4.89 -6.49 -8.29
C LEU A 76 -4.63 -5.05 -8.74
N HIS A 77 -5.39 -4.59 -9.72
CA HIS A 77 -5.36 -3.19 -10.16
C HIS A 77 -6.33 -2.37 -9.30
N ILE A 78 -5.82 -1.27 -8.75
CA ILE A 78 -6.62 -0.29 -8.02
C ILE A 78 -6.89 0.87 -8.97
N PRO A 79 -8.15 1.10 -9.38
CA PRO A 79 -8.45 2.15 -10.35
C PRO A 79 -8.06 3.54 -9.86
N LEU A 80 -7.60 4.38 -10.79
CA LEU A 80 -7.23 5.76 -10.53
C LEU A 80 -8.37 6.51 -9.82
N GLY A 81 -8.03 7.18 -8.73
CA GLY A 81 -8.98 8.00 -7.98
C GLY A 81 -9.97 7.25 -7.09
N SER A 82 -9.94 5.91 -7.09
CA SER A 82 -10.82 5.14 -6.22
C SER A 82 -10.45 5.33 -4.74
N ASN A 83 -11.46 5.30 -3.89
CA ASN A 83 -11.27 5.29 -2.45
C ASN A 83 -11.04 3.85 -2.02
N HIS A 84 -9.82 3.52 -1.59
CA HIS A 84 -9.45 2.14 -1.30
C HIS A 84 -8.77 1.97 0.05
N GLY A 85 -8.91 0.78 0.60
CA GLY A 85 -8.28 0.37 1.84
C GLY A 85 -8.15 -1.15 1.89
N VAL A 86 -7.62 -1.66 2.98
CA VAL A 86 -7.40 -3.10 3.16
C VAL A 86 -7.83 -3.47 4.56
N GLU A 87 -8.47 -4.63 4.70
CA GLU A 87 -8.83 -5.20 5.99
C GLU A 87 -8.37 -6.65 6.06
N VAL A 88 -7.72 -7.00 7.15
CA VAL A 88 -7.33 -8.36 7.46
C VAL A 88 -7.95 -8.81 8.77
N LEU A 89 -8.57 -9.98 8.76
CA LEU A 89 -9.19 -10.59 9.94
C LEU A 89 -8.28 -11.67 10.52
N GLU A 90 -8.26 -11.80 11.84
CA GLU A 90 -7.54 -12.90 12.49
C GLU A 90 -8.08 -14.27 12.01
N PRO A 91 -7.22 -15.29 11.82
CA PRO A 91 -5.78 -15.34 12.06
C PRO A 91 -4.91 -14.96 10.84
N ASN A 92 -5.48 -14.30 9.86
CA ASN A 92 -4.85 -14.07 8.57
C ASN A 92 -3.71 -13.04 8.63
N HIS A 93 -2.92 -12.99 7.56
CA HIS A 93 -1.82 -12.06 7.39
C HIS A 93 -2.12 -11.05 6.29
N MET A 94 -1.61 -9.84 6.45
CA MET A 94 -1.49 -8.85 5.40
C MET A 94 -0.02 -8.78 4.99
N HIS A 95 0.26 -9.12 3.74
CA HIS A 95 1.60 -8.99 3.18
C HIS A 95 1.52 -8.85 1.67
N TYR A 96 1.66 -7.60 1.20
CA TYR A 96 1.59 -7.29 -0.21
C TYR A 96 2.54 -6.15 -0.58
N ILE A 97 2.85 -6.07 -1.87
CA ILE A 97 3.59 -4.95 -2.46
C ILE A 97 2.56 -4.01 -3.11
N TRP A 98 2.71 -2.72 -2.84
CA TRP A 98 2.02 -1.70 -3.61
C TRP A 98 2.99 -1.13 -4.66
N ILE A 99 2.46 -0.90 -5.86
CA ILE A 99 3.20 -0.37 -7.00
C ILE A 99 2.41 0.84 -7.50
N ASP A 100 3.03 2.01 -7.45
CA ASP A 100 2.40 3.26 -7.80
C ASP A 100 3.02 3.88 -9.04
N PHE A 101 2.18 4.20 -10.01
CA PHE A 101 2.53 5.01 -11.16
C PHE A 101 1.84 6.36 -11.01
N PHE A 102 2.59 7.43 -10.85
CA PHE A 102 2.00 8.73 -10.61
C PHE A 102 2.06 9.64 -11.84
N LEU A 103 1.00 10.44 -11.97
CA LEU A 103 0.77 11.32 -13.10
C LEU A 103 1.22 12.73 -12.74
N GLY A 104 2.44 13.08 -13.13
CA GLY A 104 2.97 14.43 -12.98
C GLY A 104 3.39 14.80 -11.56
N GLN A 105 3.76 16.07 -11.39
CA GLN A 105 4.32 16.60 -10.14
C GLN A 105 3.34 16.55 -8.97
N ALA A 106 2.05 16.74 -9.23
CA ALA A 106 1.03 16.74 -8.17
C ALA A 106 0.94 15.37 -7.47
N GLY A 107 1.06 14.27 -8.21
CA GLY A 107 1.08 12.93 -7.64
C GLY A 107 2.30 12.70 -6.76
N LEU A 108 3.46 13.17 -7.20
CA LEU A 108 4.71 13.07 -6.45
C LEU A 108 4.65 13.87 -5.15
N ASP A 109 4.14 15.10 -5.19
CA ASP A 109 3.99 15.95 -4.01
C ASP A 109 3.05 15.32 -2.98
N ARG A 110 1.98 14.68 -3.45
CA ARG A 110 1.06 13.98 -2.56
C ARG A 110 1.73 12.80 -1.86
N LEU A 111 2.56 12.02 -2.55
CA LEU A 111 3.32 10.94 -1.95
C LEU A 111 4.32 11.46 -0.92
N ASP A 112 5.02 12.53 -1.22
CA ASP A 112 5.96 13.17 -0.28
C ASP A 112 5.26 13.62 1.00
N SER A 113 4.01 14.05 0.93
CA SER A 113 3.23 14.49 2.09
C SER A 113 2.66 13.32 2.90
N SER A 114 2.37 12.19 2.28
CA SER A 114 1.72 11.04 2.92
C SER A 114 2.69 9.96 3.40
N HIS A 115 3.81 9.79 2.72
CA HIS A 115 4.83 8.79 3.05
C HIS A 115 6.03 9.45 3.73
N LYS A 116 6.09 9.39 5.06
CA LYS A 116 7.15 10.03 5.84
C LYS A 116 8.14 8.99 6.36
N PRO A 117 9.37 8.96 5.83
CA PRO A 117 10.38 8.01 6.28
C PRO A 117 10.68 8.14 7.77
N THR A 118 10.84 7.01 8.45
CA THR A 118 11.22 6.96 9.86
C THR A 118 12.74 6.86 10.04
N GLY A 119 13.48 6.62 8.96
CA GLY A 119 14.91 6.38 9.00
C GLY A 119 15.30 4.95 9.36
N GLN A 120 14.36 4.12 9.73
CA GLN A 120 14.62 2.71 10.02
C GLN A 120 14.78 1.90 8.74
N MET A 121 15.73 0.98 8.76
CA MET A 121 15.99 0.07 7.65
C MET A 121 15.98 -1.37 8.13
N ARG A 122 15.61 -2.27 7.22
CA ARG A 122 15.60 -3.71 7.49
C ARG A 122 16.33 -4.44 6.37
N SER A 123 17.18 -5.38 6.77
CA SER A 123 17.78 -6.35 5.83
C SER A 123 16.73 -7.39 5.46
N PHE A 124 16.74 -7.76 4.22
CA PHE A 124 15.90 -8.84 3.70
C PHE A 124 16.69 -10.13 3.63
#